data_203208905a9e4ef5e00b4258b33a638d
#
_entry.id   203208905a9e4ef5e00b4258b33a638d
#
_cell.length_a   1.000
_cell.length_b   1.000
_cell.length_c   1.000
_cell.angle_alpha   90.00
_cell.angle_beta   90.00
_cell.angle_gamma   90.00
#
_symmetry.space_group_name_H-M   'P 1'
#
loop_
_entity.id
_entity.type
_entity.pdbx_description
1 polymer ?
#
loop_
_entity_poly.entity_id
_entity_poly.type
_entity_poly.pdbx_seq_one_letter_code
_entity_poly.pdbx_strand_id
1 'polypeptide(L)'
;LILCKNEITKKNIETGEMETINLAKKIDSAVFPGTQGGPLEHIIAAKAICFGEALKPEFKAYGEQVVKNAAVLADGLMKEGFRLVSGGTDNHLMLVDVRNFNITGKEIERRLDECFITVNKNAIPNDPEKPFVTSGIRVGTPAATTRGLKEEDMMEIARIMGMVARDFEGNKAAAQEAVVALTKKYPIYE
;
A
#
# COMPACT_ATOMS: atom_id res chain seq x y z
N LEU A 1 -9.07 9.37 15.21
CA LEU A 1 -8.60 9.78 16.53
C LEU A 1 -7.22 10.43 16.40
N ILE A 2 -7.05 11.63 16.96
CA ILE A 2 -5.77 12.34 17.01
C ILE A 2 -5.34 12.39 18.48
N LEU A 3 -4.14 11.91 18.77
CA LEU A 3 -3.52 11.98 20.11
C LEU A 3 -2.39 13.00 20.05
N CYS A 4 -2.38 13.94 20.98
CA CYS A 4 -1.35 14.97 21.05
C CYS A 4 -1.04 15.39 22.50
N LYS A 5 0.05 16.11 22.69
CA LYS A 5 0.29 16.86 23.96
C LYS A 5 -0.68 18.04 24.01
N ASN A 6 -1.22 18.35 25.20
CA ASN A 6 -2.07 19.52 25.37
C ASN A 6 -1.35 20.81 25.02
N GLU A 7 -0.11 20.93 25.46
CA GLU A 7 0.71 22.14 25.27
C GLU A 7 2.08 21.78 24.72
N ILE A 8 2.58 22.65 23.86
CA ILE A 8 3.94 22.61 23.35
C ILE A 8 4.57 23.99 23.42
N THR A 9 5.85 24.04 23.68
CA THR A 9 6.65 25.28 23.63
C THR A 9 7.45 25.28 22.34
N LYS A 10 7.32 26.34 21.56
CA LYS A 10 8.10 26.52 20.32
C LYS A 10 8.66 27.94 20.25
N LYS A 11 9.73 28.13 19.49
CA LYS A 11 10.27 29.44 19.17
C LYS A 11 9.43 30.08 18.08
N ASN A 12 8.94 31.29 18.34
CA ASN A 12 8.26 32.10 17.31
C ASN A 12 9.33 32.54 16.28
N ILE A 13 9.03 32.28 15.00
CA ILE A 13 9.98 32.54 13.91
C ILE A 13 10.16 34.06 13.66
N GLU A 14 9.12 34.86 13.92
CA GLU A 14 9.13 36.28 13.66
C GLU A 14 9.73 37.07 14.81
N THR A 15 9.42 36.73 16.08
CA THR A 15 9.84 37.46 17.24
C THR A 15 11.10 36.86 17.91
N GLY A 16 11.40 35.60 17.64
CA GLY A 16 12.46 34.85 18.24
C GLY A 16 12.19 34.40 19.70
N GLU A 17 11.05 34.74 20.25
CA GLU A 17 10.66 34.41 21.63
C GLU A 17 10.07 32.99 21.72
N MET A 18 10.15 32.40 22.93
CA MET A 18 9.51 31.12 23.22
C MET A 18 8.05 31.36 23.58
N GLU A 19 7.16 30.71 22.85
CA GLU A 19 5.71 30.75 23.09
C GLU A 19 5.16 29.37 23.46
N THR A 20 4.24 29.33 24.42
CA THR A 20 3.48 28.10 24.74
C THR A 20 2.16 28.10 23.99
N ILE A 21 1.93 27.03 23.26
CA ILE A 21 0.74 26.87 22.44
C ILE A 21 -0.07 25.71 23.00
N ASN A 22 -1.38 25.94 23.19
CA ASN A 22 -2.31 24.84 23.42
C ASN A 22 -2.57 24.10 22.11
N LEU A 23 -1.86 22.99 21.91
CA LEU A 23 -1.93 22.21 20.68
C LEU A 23 -3.29 21.52 20.51
N ALA A 24 -3.88 21.02 21.60
CA ALA A 24 -5.19 20.37 21.57
C ALA A 24 -6.26 21.34 21.04
N LYS A 25 -6.33 22.58 21.57
CA LYS A 25 -7.25 23.60 21.06
C LYS A 25 -7.04 23.96 19.60
N LYS A 26 -5.79 24.00 19.13
CA LYS A 26 -5.51 24.27 17.71
C LYS A 26 -5.97 23.13 16.81
N ILE A 27 -5.79 21.88 17.24
CA ILE A 27 -6.28 20.70 16.52
C ILE A 27 -7.80 20.68 16.51
N ASP A 28 -8.46 20.92 17.67
CA ASP A 28 -9.92 20.98 17.75
C ASP A 28 -10.50 22.04 16.79
N SER A 29 -9.91 23.23 16.78
CA SER A 29 -10.33 24.29 15.86
C SER A 29 -10.06 23.98 14.39
N ALA A 30 -8.98 23.28 14.08
CA ALA A 30 -8.69 22.83 12.71
C ALA A 30 -9.68 21.75 12.24
N VAL A 31 -10.15 20.90 13.15
CA VAL A 31 -11.17 19.89 12.87
C VAL A 31 -12.54 20.58 12.73
N PHE A 32 -12.97 21.33 13.73
CA PHE A 32 -14.25 22.04 13.73
C PHE A 32 -14.06 23.47 14.26
N PRO A 33 -14.44 24.50 13.49
CA PRO A 33 -15.13 24.45 12.18
C PRO A 33 -14.17 24.41 10.97
N GLY A 34 -12.86 24.28 11.18
CA GLY A 34 -11.86 24.45 10.12
C GLY A 34 -11.99 23.47 8.93
N THR A 35 -12.36 22.23 9.20
CA THR A 35 -12.46 21.17 8.18
C THR A 35 -13.84 20.54 8.13
N GLN A 36 -14.49 20.35 9.26
CA GLN A 36 -15.78 19.65 9.39
C GLN A 36 -16.87 20.60 9.92
N GLY A 37 -18.12 20.20 9.68
CA GLY A 37 -19.34 20.87 10.19
C GLY A 37 -20.21 19.88 10.94
N GLY A 38 -21.52 19.89 10.65
CA GLY A 38 -22.48 18.95 11.23
C GLY A 38 -22.12 17.48 10.95
N PRO A 39 -22.53 16.54 11.80
CA PRO A 39 -22.19 15.14 11.66
C PRO A 39 -22.78 14.54 10.38
N LEU A 40 -21.93 13.79 9.66
CA LEU A 40 -22.35 13.06 8.46
C LEU A 40 -22.84 11.66 8.88
N GLU A 41 -24.13 11.54 9.22
CA GLU A 41 -24.69 10.33 9.83
C GLU A 41 -24.56 9.09 8.95
N HIS A 42 -24.62 9.23 7.62
CA HIS A 42 -24.38 8.13 6.69
C HIS A 42 -22.94 7.60 6.78
N ILE A 43 -21.94 8.47 7.04
CA ILE A 43 -20.55 8.06 7.28
C ILE A 43 -20.43 7.36 8.66
N ILE A 44 -21.14 7.85 9.67
CA ILE A 44 -21.16 7.24 10.99
C ILE A 44 -21.78 5.84 10.91
N ALA A 45 -22.88 5.68 10.20
CA ALA A 45 -23.52 4.38 9.96
C ALA A 45 -22.57 3.43 9.20
N ALA A 46 -21.89 3.91 8.17
CA ALA A 46 -20.90 3.11 7.42
C ALA A 46 -19.75 2.64 8.33
N LYS A 47 -19.26 3.50 9.23
CA LYS A 47 -18.23 3.11 10.21
C LYS A 47 -18.75 2.03 11.19
N ALA A 48 -19.99 2.16 11.64
CA ALA A 48 -20.60 1.18 12.55
C ALA A 48 -20.70 -0.19 11.90
N ILE A 49 -21.10 -0.27 10.63
CA ILE A 49 -21.14 -1.52 9.85
C ILE A 49 -19.73 -2.09 9.69
N CYS A 50 -18.78 -1.28 9.25
CA CYS A 50 -17.38 -1.69 9.06
C CYS A 50 -16.77 -2.27 10.36
N PHE A 51 -16.96 -1.61 11.49
CA PHE A 51 -16.47 -2.11 12.78
C PHE A 51 -17.23 -3.34 13.25
N GLY A 52 -18.55 -3.44 12.98
CA GLY A 52 -19.34 -4.63 13.25
C GLY A 52 -18.85 -5.84 12.46
N GLU A 53 -18.46 -5.66 11.21
CA GLU A 53 -17.82 -6.71 10.39
C GLU A 53 -16.43 -7.09 10.92
N ALA A 54 -15.62 -6.09 11.31
CA ALA A 54 -14.28 -6.32 11.85
C ALA A 54 -14.26 -7.07 13.20
N LEU A 55 -15.36 -7.05 13.94
CA LEU A 55 -15.51 -7.82 15.19
C LEU A 55 -15.83 -9.30 14.98
N LYS A 56 -16.17 -9.73 13.76
CA LYS A 56 -16.54 -11.10 13.47
C LYS A 56 -15.29 -12.01 13.37
N PRO A 57 -15.41 -13.31 13.70
CA PRO A 57 -14.32 -14.27 13.58
C PRO A 57 -13.76 -14.38 12.14
N GLU A 58 -14.61 -14.21 11.14
CA GLU A 58 -14.24 -14.27 9.73
C GLU A 58 -13.23 -13.19 9.36
N PHE A 59 -13.33 -12.01 9.99
CA PHE A 59 -12.38 -10.92 9.75
C PHE A 59 -10.98 -11.27 10.30
N LYS A 60 -10.91 -12.01 11.41
CA LYS A 60 -9.63 -12.53 11.93
C LYS A 60 -9.00 -13.50 10.93
N ALA A 61 -9.77 -14.45 10.42
CA ALA A 61 -9.29 -15.39 9.39
C ALA A 61 -8.84 -14.69 8.12
N TYR A 62 -9.58 -13.65 7.69
CA TYR A 62 -9.17 -12.77 6.58
C TYR A 62 -7.83 -12.08 6.85
N GLY A 63 -7.65 -11.47 8.02
CA GLY A 63 -6.40 -10.81 8.40
C GLY A 63 -5.20 -11.76 8.41
N GLU A 64 -5.39 -12.98 8.92
CA GLU A 64 -4.36 -14.03 8.89
C GLU A 64 -4.00 -14.43 7.45
N GLN A 65 -5.00 -14.55 6.57
CA GLN A 65 -4.76 -14.85 5.16
C GLN A 65 -4.01 -13.71 4.44
N VAL A 66 -4.33 -12.44 4.76
CA VAL A 66 -3.60 -11.28 4.22
C VAL A 66 -2.12 -11.36 4.54
N VAL A 67 -1.77 -11.68 5.79
CA VAL A 67 -0.36 -11.78 6.23
C VAL A 67 0.34 -12.98 5.57
N LYS A 68 -0.33 -14.13 5.49
CA LYS A 68 0.21 -15.31 4.78
C LYS A 68 0.50 -15.02 3.31
N ASN A 69 -0.46 -14.43 2.63
CA ASN A 69 -0.30 -14.02 1.24
C ASN A 69 0.86 -13.03 1.06
N ALA A 70 1.01 -12.07 1.97
CA ALA A 70 2.11 -11.11 1.91
C ALA A 70 3.47 -11.77 2.10
N ALA A 71 3.60 -12.70 3.04
CA ALA A 71 4.85 -13.44 3.25
C ALA A 71 5.23 -14.27 2.01
N VAL A 72 4.28 -14.99 1.42
CA VAL A 72 4.51 -15.78 0.20
C VAL A 72 4.84 -14.91 -1.00
N LEU A 73 4.14 -13.77 -1.17
CA LEU A 73 4.45 -12.82 -2.24
C LEU A 73 5.86 -12.23 -2.07
N ALA A 74 6.25 -11.90 -0.85
CA ALA A 74 7.60 -11.42 -0.54
C ALA A 74 8.67 -12.44 -0.95
N ASP A 75 8.51 -13.70 -0.54
CA ASP A 75 9.41 -14.78 -0.92
C ASP A 75 9.45 -15.01 -2.44
N GLY A 76 8.30 -14.97 -3.08
CA GLY A 76 8.18 -15.08 -4.53
C GLY A 76 8.90 -13.94 -5.25
N LEU A 77 8.71 -12.70 -4.83
CA LEU A 77 9.39 -11.54 -5.41
C LEU A 77 10.91 -11.63 -5.23
N MET A 78 11.40 -12.07 -4.08
CA MET A 78 12.84 -12.27 -3.86
C MET A 78 13.41 -13.37 -4.77
N LYS A 79 12.68 -14.47 -4.99
CA LYS A 79 13.06 -15.53 -5.93
C LYS A 79 13.13 -15.03 -7.38
N GLU A 80 12.25 -14.11 -7.74
CA GLU A 80 12.25 -13.44 -9.05
C GLU A 80 13.32 -12.36 -9.18
N GLY A 81 14.11 -12.13 -8.14
CA GLY A 81 15.24 -11.21 -8.13
C GLY A 81 14.93 -9.81 -7.64
N PHE A 82 13.73 -9.53 -7.13
CA PHE A 82 13.43 -8.26 -6.50
C PHE A 82 14.12 -8.11 -5.14
N ARG A 83 14.46 -6.88 -4.80
CA ARG A 83 15.05 -6.54 -3.50
C ARG A 83 13.98 -5.93 -2.60
N LEU A 84 13.63 -6.60 -1.53
CA LEU A 84 12.76 -6.03 -0.51
C LEU A 84 13.57 -5.19 0.46
N VAL A 85 13.11 -3.96 0.77
CA VAL A 85 13.84 -3.01 1.62
C VAL A 85 14.06 -3.58 3.02
N SER A 86 13.08 -4.28 3.60
CA SER A 86 13.15 -4.93 4.91
C SER A 86 13.56 -6.41 4.85
N GLY A 87 13.87 -6.95 3.66
CA GLY A 87 14.19 -8.37 3.49
C GLY A 87 13.00 -9.31 3.65
N GLY A 88 11.78 -8.79 3.71
CA GLY A 88 10.54 -9.54 3.89
C GLY A 88 9.41 -8.64 4.40
N THR A 89 8.36 -9.26 4.92
CA THR A 89 7.25 -8.56 5.58
C THR A 89 6.61 -9.42 6.67
N ASP A 90 6.13 -8.77 7.72
CA ASP A 90 5.35 -9.35 8.82
C ASP A 90 3.91 -8.82 8.87
N ASN A 91 3.53 -8.05 7.86
CA ASN A 91 2.21 -7.42 7.77
C ASN A 91 1.60 -7.58 6.36
N HIS A 92 0.81 -6.63 5.91
CA HIS A 92 0.03 -6.70 4.67
C HIS A 92 0.73 -6.12 3.44
N LEU A 93 1.88 -5.46 3.59
CA LEU A 93 2.56 -4.75 2.51
C LEU A 93 4.08 -4.87 2.60
N MET A 94 4.74 -4.57 1.50
CA MET A 94 6.18 -4.51 1.39
C MET A 94 6.63 -3.38 0.47
N LEU A 95 7.83 -2.88 0.73
CA LEU A 95 8.50 -1.89 -0.10
C LEU A 95 9.59 -2.58 -0.91
N VAL A 96 9.52 -2.45 -2.22
CA VAL A 96 10.37 -3.14 -3.18
C VAL A 96 11.29 -2.14 -3.88
N ASP A 97 12.60 -2.35 -3.77
CA ASP A 97 13.62 -1.63 -4.51
C ASP A 97 13.80 -2.28 -5.89
N VAL A 98 13.64 -1.50 -6.97
CA VAL A 98 13.67 -2.02 -8.35
C VAL A 98 14.92 -1.61 -9.13
N ARG A 99 15.89 -0.96 -8.48
CA ARG A 99 17.13 -0.48 -9.12
C ARG A 99 17.97 -1.60 -9.72
N ASN A 100 17.90 -2.79 -9.16
CA ASN A 100 18.63 -3.96 -9.68
C ASN A 100 18.14 -4.45 -11.05
N PHE A 101 16.95 -4.00 -11.49
CA PHE A 101 16.46 -4.20 -12.87
C PHE A 101 16.79 -3.02 -13.79
N ASN A 102 17.55 -2.02 -13.33
CA ASN A 102 17.85 -0.77 -14.05
C ASN A 102 16.60 -0.01 -14.50
N ILE A 103 15.54 -0.03 -13.70
CA ILE A 103 14.29 0.67 -13.91
C ILE A 103 13.93 1.53 -12.70
N THR A 104 13.11 2.55 -12.93
CA THR A 104 12.58 3.41 -11.87
C THR A 104 11.25 2.90 -11.33
N GLY A 105 10.85 3.38 -10.14
CA GLY A 105 9.53 3.07 -9.58
C GLY A 105 8.40 3.50 -10.51
N LYS A 106 8.53 4.68 -11.17
CA LYS A 106 7.57 5.17 -12.15
C LYS A 106 7.46 4.24 -13.37
N GLU A 107 8.58 3.73 -13.84
CA GLU A 107 8.57 2.87 -15.02
C GLU A 107 7.95 1.50 -14.72
N ILE A 108 8.30 0.87 -13.62
CA ILE A 108 7.69 -0.42 -13.27
C ILE A 108 6.21 -0.27 -12.92
N GLU A 109 5.78 0.82 -12.27
CA GLU A 109 4.37 1.15 -12.05
C GLU A 109 3.61 1.16 -13.38
N ARG A 110 4.12 1.87 -14.39
CA ARG A 110 3.53 1.92 -15.74
C ARG A 110 3.47 0.55 -16.41
N ARG A 111 4.56 -0.21 -16.40
CA ARG A 111 4.63 -1.54 -17.04
C ARG A 111 3.66 -2.53 -16.42
N LEU A 112 3.56 -2.55 -15.09
CA LEU A 112 2.64 -3.42 -14.37
C LEU A 112 1.18 -3.01 -14.59
N ASP A 113 0.88 -1.71 -14.62
CA ASP A 113 -0.45 -1.20 -14.91
C ASP A 113 -0.92 -1.61 -16.33
N GLU A 114 -0.04 -1.52 -17.32
CA GLU A 114 -0.32 -2.03 -18.66
C GLU A 114 -0.53 -3.56 -18.71
N CYS A 115 -0.05 -4.28 -17.71
CA CYS A 115 -0.30 -5.71 -17.52
C CYS A 115 -1.42 -6.01 -16.51
N PHE A 116 -2.26 -5.02 -16.17
CA PHE A 116 -3.41 -5.13 -15.26
C PHE A 116 -3.03 -5.45 -13.81
N ILE A 117 -1.81 -5.13 -13.39
CA ILE A 117 -1.34 -5.22 -12.01
C ILE A 117 -1.12 -3.81 -11.46
N THR A 118 -2.01 -3.38 -10.57
CA THR A 118 -1.92 -2.06 -9.96
C THR A 118 -0.97 -2.08 -8.76
N VAL A 119 0.07 -1.26 -8.85
CA VAL A 119 0.97 -0.94 -7.74
C VAL A 119 1.14 0.57 -7.67
N ASN A 120 1.83 1.09 -6.66
CA ASN A 120 2.22 2.50 -6.68
C ASN A 120 3.73 2.65 -6.52
N LYS A 121 4.32 3.58 -7.29
CA LYS A 121 5.68 4.00 -7.07
C LYS A 121 5.84 4.56 -5.68
N ASN A 122 6.97 4.29 -5.05
CA ASN A 122 7.25 4.70 -3.68
C ASN A 122 8.75 4.94 -3.48
N ALA A 123 9.08 6.03 -2.79
CA ALA A 123 10.47 6.25 -2.42
C ALA A 123 10.96 5.17 -1.44
N ILE A 124 12.20 4.79 -1.59
CA ILE A 124 12.91 3.90 -0.67
C ILE A 124 13.77 4.71 0.30
N PRO A 125 14.24 4.16 1.43
CA PRO A 125 15.18 4.83 2.31
C PRO A 125 16.43 5.29 1.54
N ASN A 126 16.79 6.58 1.71
CA ASN A 126 17.90 7.24 1.00
C ASN A 126 17.76 7.16 -0.53
N ASP A 127 16.55 7.32 -1.04
CA ASP A 127 16.25 7.25 -2.47
C ASP A 127 17.05 8.31 -3.25
N PRO A 128 17.84 7.94 -4.27
CA PRO A 128 18.55 8.89 -5.11
C PRO A 128 17.64 9.62 -6.10
N GLU A 129 16.44 9.10 -6.35
CA GLU A 129 15.50 9.65 -7.31
C GLU A 129 14.57 10.70 -6.68
N LYS A 130 14.03 11.57 -7.53
CA LYS A 130 13.03 12.57 -7.11
C LYS A 130 11.71 11.89 -6.73
N PRO A 131 10.87 12.50 -5.85
CA PRO A 131 9.61 11.91 -5.37
C PRO A 131 8.61 11.50 -6.47
N PHE A 132 8.68 12.10 -7.66
CA PHE A 132 7.81 11.77 -8.80
C PHE A 132 8.34 10.64 -9.69
N VAL A 133 9.57 10.18 -9.45
CA VAL A 133 10.24 9.10 -10.18
C VAL A 133 10.36 7.87 -9.30
N THR A 134 11.00 8.01 -8.15
CA THR A 134 11.28 7.00 -7.13
C THR A 134 12.11 5.81 -7.62
N SER A 135 12.71 5.09 -6.69
CA SER A 135 13.48 3.85 -6.98
C SER A 135 12.76 2.59 -6.54
N GLY A 136 11.54 2.72 -6.04
CA GLY A 136 10.79 1.58 -5.53
C GLY A 136 9.31 1.63 -5.87
N ILE A 137 8.65 0.54 -5.50
CA ILE A 137 7.19 0.39 -5.51
C ILE A 137 6.71 -0.16 -4.18
N ARG A 138 5.46 0.11 -3.84
CA ARG A 138 4.78 -0.48 -2.70
C ARG A 138 3.78 -1.51 -3.19
N VAL A 139 3.86 -2.71 -2.62
CA VAL A 139 3.01 -3.85 -2.97
C VAL A 139 2.32 -4.35 -1.72
N GLY A 140 1.05 -4.69 -1.81
CA GLY A 140 0.27 -5.21 -0.69
C GLY A 140 -0.79 -6.21 -1.14
N THR A 141 -1.29 -7.02 -0.21
CA THR A 141 -2.14 -8.19 -0.51
C THR A 141 -3.61 -8.07 -0.10
N PRO A 142 -4.09 -7.03 0.63
CA PRO A 142 -5.49 -7.00 1.07
C PRO A 142 -6.51 -7.11 -0.05
N ALA A 143 -6.36 -6.36 -1.14
CA ALA A 143 -7.29 -6.36 -2.26
C ALA A 143 -7.34 -7.73 -2.98
N ALA A 144 -6.17 -8.34 -3.21
CA ALA A 144 -6.07 -9.67 -3.80
C ALA A 144 -6.69 -10.74 -2.87
N THR A 145 -6.43 -10.65 -1.56
CA THR A 145 -7.02 -11.56 -0.56
C THR A 145 -8.54 -11.41 -0.48
N THR A 146 -9.05 -10.16 -0.51
CA THR A 146 -10.50 -9.89 -0.55
C THR A 146 -11.15 -10.52 -1.78
N ARG A 147 -10.45 -10.52 -2.90
CA ARG A 147 -10.90 -11.17 -4.13
C ARG A 147 -10.91 -12.70 -4.05
N GLY A 148 -10.21 -13.30 -3.10
CA GLY A 148 -10.16 -14.74 -2.86
C GLY A 148 -8.82 -15.40 -3.19
N LEU A 149 -7.82 -14.65 -3.66
CA LEU A 149 -6.51 -15.18 -4.01
C LEU A 149 -5.78 -15.68 -2.74
N LYS A 150 -5.01 -16.75 -2.91
CA LYS A 150 -4.27 -17.41 -1.85
C LYS A 150 -2.79 -17.56 -2.20
N GLU A 151 -2.06 -18.32 -1.38
CA GLU A 151 -0.60 -18.43 -1.42
C GLU A 151 -0.06 -18.84 -2.80
N GLU A 152 -0.70 -19.81 -3.46
CA GLU A 152 -0.29 -20.27 -4.80
C GLU A 152 -0.41 -19.14 -5.85
N ASP A 153 -1.46 -18.35 -5.76
CA ASP A 153 -1.70 -17.22 -6.64
C ASP A 153 -0.67 -16.10 -6.40
N MET A 154 -0.19 -15.94 -5.16
CA MET A 154 0.87 -14.97 -4.83
C MET A 154 2.19 -15.32 -5.51
N MET A 155 2.53 -16.60 -5.60
CA MET A 155 3.71 -17.05 -6.36
C MET A 155 3.58 -16.75 -7.86
N GLU A 156 2.39 -16.95 -8.41
CA GLU A 156 2.14 -16.62 -9.82
C GLU A 156 2.20 -15.11 -10.08
N ILE A 157 1.65 -14.29 -9.18
CA ILE A 157 1.78 -12.82 -9.25
C ILE A 157 3.26 -12.41 -9.23
N ALA A 158 4.05 -12.97 -8.31
CA ALA A 158 5.48 -12.68 -8.25
C ALA A 158 6.19 -13.04 -9.56
N ARG A 159 5.88 -14.20 -10.14
CA ARG A 159 6.43 -14.65 -11.43
C ARG A 159 6.08 -13.66 -12.56
N ILE A 160 4.82 -13.24 -12.65
CA ILE A 160 4.36 -12.28 -13.67
C ILE A 160 5.09 -10.94 -13.48
N MET A 161 5.19 -10.43 -12.26
CA MET A 161 5.92 -9.20 -11.97
C MET A 161 7.41 -9.31 -12.37
N GLY A 162 8.04 -10.47 -12.12
CA GLY A 162 9.41 -10.74 -12.54
C GLY A 162 9.59 -10.76 -14.05
N MET A 163 8.66 -11.35 -14.80
CA MET A 163 8.66 -11.31 -16.27
C MET A 163 8.61 -9.88 -16.80
N VAL A 164 7.71 -9.06 -16.26
CA VAL A 164 7.52 -7.66 -16.65
C VAL A 164 8.74 -6.79 -16.31
N ALA A 165 9.38 -7.06 -15.16
CA ALA A 165 10.55 -6.29 -14.73
C ALA A 165 11.79 -6.58 -15.62
N ARG A 166 11.99 -7.83 -16.01
CA ARG A 166 13.15 -8.25 -16.80
C ARG A 166 13.07 -7.86 -18.28
N ASP A 167 11.93 -8.13 -18.90
CA ASP A 167 11.71 -7.83 -20.32
C ASP A 167 10.22 -7.53 -20.55
N PHE A 168 9.89 -6.25 -20.51
CA PHE A 168 8.51 -5.81 -20.67
C PHE A 168 7.97 -6.06 -22.07
N GLU A 169 8.74 -5.67 -23.10
CA GLU A 169 8.26 -5.74 -24.48
C GLU A 169 8.07 -7.21 -24.93
N GLY A 170 9.01 -8.08 -24.56
CA GLY A 170 8.91 -9.51 -24.91
C GLY A 170 7.84 -10.27 -24.12
N ASN A 171 7.51 -9.83 -22.92
CA ASN A 171 6.60 -10.56 -22.02
C ASN A 171 5.23 -9.92 -21.81
N LYS A 172 4.97 -8.72 -22.32
CA LYS A 172 3.74 -7.98 -22.08
C LYS A 172 2.47 -8.79 -22.37
N ALA A 173 2.38 -9.37 -23.56
CA ALA A 173 1.21 -10.15 -23.96
C ALA A 173 1.00 -11.38 -23.05
N ALA A 174 2.06 -12.12 -22.75
CA ALA A 174 2.02 -13.29 -21.89
C ALA A 174 1.66 -12.92 -20.44
N ALA A 175 2.16 -11.79 -19.94
CA ALA A 175 1.81 -11.26 -18.62
C ALA A 175 0.33 -10.87 -18.54
N GLN A 176 -0.19 -10.15 -19.53
CA GLN A 176 -1.61 -9.81 -19.62
C GLN A 176 -2.50 -11.05 -19.64
N GLU A 177 -2.14 -12.05 -20.43
CA GLU A 177 -2.88 -13.30 -20.54
C GLU A 177 -2.90 -14.06 -19.20
N ALA A 178 -1.76 -14.13 -18.52
CA ALA A 178 -1.64 -14.76 -17.21
C ALA A 178 -2.48 -14.04 -16.14
N VAL A 179 -2.47 -12.71 -16.10
CA VAL A 179 -3.32 -11.94 -15.18
C VAL A 179 -4.80 -12.14 -15.47
N VAL A 180 -5.20 -12.15 -16.75
CA VAL A 180 -6.59 -12.42 -17.14
C VAL A 180 -7.00 -13.84 -16.74
N ALA A 181 -6.16 -14.83 -16.94
CA ALA A 181 -6.41 -16.22 -16.51
C ALA A 181 -6.56 -16.32 -14.99
N LEU A 182 -5.68 -15.65 -14.24
CA LEU A 182 -5.73 -15.62 -12.78
C LEU A 182 -7.02 -14.93 -12.27
N THR A 183 -7.37 -13.78 -12.83
CA THR A 183 -8.56 -13.03 -12.40
C THR A 183 -9.89 -13.69 -12.77
N LYS A 184 -9.93 -14.52 -13.79
CA LYS A 184 -11.11 -15.33 -14.15
C LYS A 184 -11.45 -16.41 -13.12
N LYS A 185 -10.47 -16.89 -12.34
CA LYS A 185 -10.72 -17.83 -11.23
C LYS A 185 -11.48 -17.18 -10.07
N TYR A 186 -11.38 -15.87 -9.95
CA TYR A 186 -11.89 -15.08 -8.82
C TYR A 186 -12.67 -13.87 -9.34
N PRO A 187 -13.86 -14.06 -9.93
CA PRO A 187 -14.69 -12.95 -10.40
C PRO A 187 -15.11 -12.08 -9.22
N ILE A 188 -15.18 -10.75 -9.42
CA ILE A 188 -15.63 -9.81 -8.37
C ILE A 188 -17.16 -9.78 -8.32
N TYR A 189 -17.79 -9.95 -9.47
CA TYR A 189 -19.26 -10.00 -9.62
C TYR A 189 -19.65 -11.31 -10.30
N GLU A 190 -20.68 -11.95 -9.76
CA GLU A 190 -21.34 -13.13 -10.35
C GLU A 190 -22.39 -12.72 -11.36
#